data_a1df20a187d7d2832e49c0431b331650
#
_entry.id   a1df20a187d7d2832e49c0431b331650
#
_cell.length_a   1.000
_cell.length_b   1.000
_cell.length_c   1.000
_cell.angle_alpha   90.00
_cell.angle_beta   90.00
_cell.angle_gamma   90.00
#
_symmetry.space_group_name_H-M   'P 1'
#
loop_
_entity.id
_entity.type
_entity.pdbx_description
1 polymer ?
#
loop_
_entity_poly.entity_id
_entity_poly.type
_entity_poly.pdbx_seq_one_letter_code
_entity_poly.pdbx_strand_id
1 'polypeptide(L)'
;MKVGIVGAGMVGSCAAFAMVMRGVASEIVLIDRNEKLAVAQAHDILHGTPFAAPTRIWAGTYADLADAEVVILSAGVGQEPGEDRMHLLERNAKVFGAIIPSVLAHAPDTILLVTSNPVDVMTDIARRISGLPSDRVIGSGTLLDTARFRSLLGEHVGVSPKSVHAYVLGEHGDSEVLWWSGANVGNVGVQAMAAQLSRPIDAAARARIDEAVRRAAYRIIDGKGATWFGIGSGLARIVQAIATDEKALLSISARTDVCEGIPEVTLSVPRIVGAAGAGAPLVPNLDDDEKKALQRSAEILKEAADGVHI
;
A
#
# COMPACT_ATOMS: atom_id res chain seq x y z
N MET A 1 -5.41 13.62 14.74
CA MET A 1 -4.40 12.62 14.39
C MET A 1 -3.15 13.31 13.84
N LYS A 2 -1.98 12.92 14.33
CA LYS A 2 -0.67 13.34 13.83
C LYS A 2 -0.05 12.22 12.99
N VAL A 3 0.46 12.57 11.82
CA VAL A 3 1.10 11.63 10.88
C VAL A 3 2.51 12.08 10.57
N GLY A 4 3.47 11.17 10.74
CA GLY A 4 4.84 11.35 10.26
C GLY A 4 5.02 10.74 8.86
N ILE A 5 5.85 11.35 8.03
CA ILE A 5 6.24 10.82 6.73
C ILE A 5 7.75 10.89 6.62
N VAL A 6 8.41 9.73 6.59
CA VAL A 6 9.85 9.63 6.39
C VAL A 6 10.12 9.29 4.93
N GLY A 7 10.69 10.27 4.22
CA GLY A 7 10.83 10.32 2.77
C GLY A 7 9.87 11.34 2.14
N ALA A 8 10.35 12.57 1.93
CA ALA A 8 9.57 13.66 1.32
C ALA A 8 9.68 13.71 -0.22
N GLY A 9 10.00 12.56 -0.85
CA GLY A 9 9.98 12.42 -2.31
C GLY A 9 8.57 12.50 -2.88
N MET A 10 8.42 12.15 -4.16
CA MET A 10 7.14 12.27 -4.89
C MET A 10 6.00 11.48 -4.22
N VAL A 11 6.26 10.30 -3.67
CA VAL A 11 5.23 9.48 -3.00
C VAL A 11 4.84 10.10 -1.67
N GLY A 12 5.82 10.43 -0.81
CA GLY A 12 5.55 11.01 0.51
C GLY A 12 4.86 12.36 0.44
N SER A 13 5.32 13.27 -0.43
CA SER A 13 4.67 14.58 -0.62
C SER A 13 3.27 14.45 -1.21
N CYS A 14 3.06 13.54 -2.17
CA CYS A 14 1.74 13.27 -2.72
C CYS A 14 0.78 12.68 -1.67
N ALA A 15 1.25 11.80 -0.80
CA ALA A 15 0.47 11.27 0.31
C ALA A 15 0.08 12.40 1.30
N ALA A 16 1.02 13.26 1.66
CA ALA A 16 0.76 14.43 2.49
C ALA A 16 -0.30 15.35 1.88
N PHE A 17 -0.15 15.70 0.60
CA PHE A 17 -1.12 16.51 -0.13
C PHE A 17 -2.50 15.84 -0.19
N ALA A 18 -2.56 14.55 -0.48
CA ALA A 18 -3.83 13.82 -0.50
C ALA A 18 -4.53 13.81 0.87
N MET A 19 -3.76 13.70 1.97
CA MET A 19 -4.30 13.77 3.33
C MET A 19 -4.81 15.17 3.67
N VAL A 20 -4.10 16.24 3.27
CA VAL A 20 -4.56 17.63 3.43
C VAL A 20 -5.87 17.85 2.69
N MET A 21 -5.92 17.49 1.39
CA MET A 21 -7.12 17.69 0.56
C MET A 21 -8.34 16.91 1.04
N ARG A 22 -8.12 15.78 1.74
CA ARG A 22 -9.19 14.94 2.30
C ARG A 22 -9.50 15.23 3.77
N GLY A 23 -8.74 16.10 4.43
CA GLY A 23 -8.90 16.40 5.85
C GLY A 23 -8.65 15.19 6.76
N VAL A 24 -7.70 14.35 6.42
CA VAL A 24 -7.47 13.08 7.13
C VAL A 24 -6.67 13.28 8.41
N ALA A 25 -5.67 14.15 8.38
CA ALA A 25 -4.78 14.42 9.51
C ALA A 25 -4.83 15.90 9.93
N SER A 26 -4.76 16.18 11.22
CA SER A 26 -4.65 17.56 11.74
C SER A 26 -3.20 18.06 11.73
N GLU A 27 -2.22 17.14 11.83
CA GLU A 27 -0.80 17.47 11.81
C GLU A 27 -0.05 16.47 10.92
N ILE A 28 0.84 16.98 10.06
CA ILE A 28 1.71 16.19 9.19
C ILE A 28 3.14 16.68 9.32
N VAL A 29 4.06 15.76 9.63
CA VAL A 29 5.50 16.05 9.71
C VAL A 29 6.20 15.37 8.54
N LEU A 30 6.90 16.14 7.71
CA LEU A 30 7.75 15.62 6.64
C LEU A 30 9.20 15.55 7.10
N ILE A 31 9.81 14.37 6.97
CA ILE A 31 11.20 14.13 7.31
C ILE A 31 11.91 13.59 6.07
N ASP A 32 13.04 14.16 5.70
CA ASP A 32 13.89 13.67 4.63
C ASP A 32 15.36 13.95 4.95
N ARG A 33 16.27 13.10 4.48
CA ARG A 33 17.70 13.35 4.57
C ARG A 33 18.13 14.64 3.85
N ASN A 34 17.37 15.01 2.82
CA ASN A 34 17.46 16.28 2.15
C ASN A 34 16.47 17.27 2.79
N GLU A 35 16.90 17.95 3.86
CA GLU A 35 16.07 18.90 4.60
C GLU A 35 15.49 20.00 3.69
N LYS A 36 16.24 20.46 2.68
CA LYS A 36 15.73 21.47 1.74
C LYS A 36 14.53 20.95 0.95
N LEU A 37 14.56 19.68 0.56
CA LEU A 37 13.42 19.05 -0.11
C LEU A 37 12.21 18.97 0.82
N ALA A 38 12.40 18.50 2.06
CA ALA A 38 11.31 18.40 3.03
C ALA A 38 10.66 19.77 3.31
N VAL A 39 11.48 20.82 3.49
CA VAL A 39 11.01 22.21 3.68
C VAL A 39 10.24 22.69 2.47
N ALA A 40 10.76 22.49 1.26
CA ALA A 40 10.09 22.94 0.03
C ALA A 40 8.74 22.25 -0.16
N GLN A 41 8.68 20.92 0.03
CA GLN A 41 7.44 20.15 -0.06
C GLN A 41 6.42 20.57 1.00
N ALA A 42 6.87 20.76 2.26
CA ALA A 42 5.99 21.20 3.34
C ALA A 42 5.39 22.59 3.05
N HIS A 43 6.19 23.54 2.55
CA HIS A 43 5.71 24.89 2.22
C HIS A 43 4.73 24.86 1.03
N ASP A 44 5.05 24.12 -0.02
CA ASP A 44 4.16 24.02 -1.20
C ASP A 44 2.79 23.44 -0.81
N ILE A 45 2.77 22.36 -0.03
CA ILE A 45 1.53 21.75 0.46
C ILE A 45 0.80 22.67 1.44
N LEU A 46 1.53 23.37 2.31
CA LEU A 46 0.97 24.35 3.25
C LEU A 46 0.16 25.44 2.53
N HIS A 47 0.65 25.91 1.38
CA HIS A 47 -0.06 26.90 0.58
C HIS A 47 -1.38 26.38 -0.01
N GLY A 48 -1.57 25.06 -0.05
CA GLY A 48 -2.86 24.43 -0.43
C GLY A 48 -3.88 24.35 0.71
N THR A 49 -3.47 24.49 1.98
CA THR A 49 -4.38 24.31 3.14
C THR A 49 -5.54 25.32 3.19
N PRO A 50 -5.43 26.58 2.71
CA PRO A 50 -6.58 27.48 2.64
C PRO A 50 -7.72 26.99 1.72
N PHE A 51 -7.45 26.06 0.84
CA PHE A 51 -8.44 25.47 -0.09
C PHE A 51 -8.93 24.08 0.35
N ALA A 52 -8.50 23.62 1.54
CA ALA A 52 -8.77 22.27 2.06
C ALA A 52 -9.14 22.32 3.55
N ALA A 53 -9.11 21.18 4.21
CA ALA A 53 -9.29 21.11 5.65
C ALA A 53 -8.09 21.74 6.40
N PRO A 54 -8.30 22.37 7.57
CA PRO A 54 -7.21 22.92 8.35
C PRO A 54 -6.26 21.80 8.81
N THR A 55 -5.06 21.82 8.27
CA THR A 55 -3.98 20.87 8.59
C THR A 55 -2.71 21.66 8.82
N ARG A 56 -2.02 21.37 9.92
CA ARG A 56 -0.67 21.87 10.16
C ARG A 56 0.32 20.92 9.49
N ILE A 57 1.16 21.46 8.59
CA ILE A 57 2.20 20.67 7.91
C ILE A 57 3.53 21.42 8.00
N TRP A 58 4.60 20.67 8.32
CA TRP A 58 5.95 21.23 8.40
C TRP A 58 7.02 20.16 8.12
N ALA A 59 8.21 20.62 7.73
CA ALA A 59 9.41 19.80 7.74
C ALA A 59 9.96 19.72 9.17
N GLY A 60 10.25 18.51 9.64
CA GLY A 60 10.71 18.29 11.01
C GLY A 60 11.84 17.29 11.10
N THR A 61 12.17 16.94 12.32
CA THR A 61 13.13 15.91 12.72
C THR A 61 12.39 14.71 13.32
N TYR A 62 13.10 13.64 13.66
CA TYR A 62 12.49 12.50 14.34
C TYR A 62 11.87 12.90 15.70
N ALA A 63 12.39 13.92 16.40
CA ALA A 63 11.79 14.41 17.64
C ALA A 63 10.37 14.96 17.44
N ASP A 64 10.07 15.49 16.26
CA ASP A 64 8.74 15.97 15.91
C ASP A 64 7.71 14.84 15.71
N LEU A 65 8.14 13.58 15.68
CA LEU A 65 7.24 12.40 15.62
C LEU A 65 6.61 12.04 16.96
N ALA A 66 6.98 12.71 18.06
CA ALA A 66 6.30 12.50 19.33
C ALA A 66 4.77 12.54 19.14
N ASP A 67 4.06 11.56 19.69
CA ASP A 67 2.62 11.38 19.56
C ASP A 67 2.09 11.12 18.13
N ALA A 68 2.97 10.76 17.17
CA ALA A 68 2.52 10.35 15.85
C ALA A 68 1.85 8.97 15.91
N GLU A 69 0.58 8.93 15.51
CA GLU A 69 -0.22 7.70 15.50
C GLU A 69 0.11 6.80 14.32
N VAL A 70 0.54 7.39 13.20
CA VAL A 70 1.02 6.68 11.99
C VAL A 70 2.31 7.31 11.50
N VAL A 71 3.30 6.49 11.17
CA VAL A 71 4.49 6.93 10.43
C VAL A 71 4.58 6.18 9.11
N ILE A 72 4.50 6.94 8.02
CA ILE A 72 4.63 6.42 6.65
C ILE A 72 6.12 6.33 6.31
N LEU A 73 6.57 5.13 5.92
CA LEU A 73 7.92 4.87 5.44
C LEU A 73 7.92 4.84 3.91
N SER A 74 8.24 5.99 3.31
CA SER A 74 8.38 6.17 1.86
C SER A 74 9.82 6.47 1.43
N ALA A 75 10.76 6.43 2.38
CA ALA A 75 12.17 6.52 2.10
C ALA A 75 12.70 5.22 1.50
N GLY A 76 13.63 5.32 0.57
CA GLY A 76 14.28 4.18 -0.05
C GLY A 76 15.27 4.65 -1.10
N VAL A 77 16.01 3.70 -1.67
CA VAL A 77 16.90 3.94 -2.81
C VAL A 77 16.30 3.31 -4.06
N GLY A 78 16.47 3.98 -5.19
CA GLY A 78 16.09 3.43 -6.48
C GLY A 78 17.07 2.36 -6.95
N GLN A 79 16.63 1.48 -7.84
CA GLN A 79 17.50 0.48 -8.49
C GLN A 79 18.53 1.17 -9.36
N GLU A 80 19.78 0.74 -9.24
CA GLU A 80 20.89 1.19 -10.09
C GLU A 80 20.95 0.39 -11.40
N PRO A 81 21.47 0.94 -12.48
CA PRO A 81 21.62 0.21 -13.73
C PRO A 81 22.45 -1.06 -13.55
N GLY A 82 21.86 -2.22 -13.87
CA GLY A 82 22.53 -3.53 -13.74
C GLY A 82 22.51 -4.13 -12.34
N GLU A 83 21.89 -3.47 -11.36
CA GLU A 83 21.73 -3.98 -10.00
C GLU A 83 20.71 -5.12 -9.97
N ASP A 84 21.05 -6.20 -9.29
CA ASP A 84 20.09 -7.28 -9.04
C ASP A 84 19.09 -6.93 -7.93
N ARG A 85 17.98 -7.66 -7.89
CA ARG A 85 16.87 -7.39 -6.97
C ARG A 85 17.26 -7.60 -5.50
N MET A 86 18.14 -8.55 -5.20
CA MET A 86 18.57 -8.84 -3.83
C MET A 86 19.45 -7.72 -3.28
N HIS A 87 20.40 -7.22 -4.09
CA HIS A 87 21.25 -6.09 -3.70
C HIS A 87 20.43 -4.82 -3.42
N LEU A 88 19.44 -4.52 -4.26
CA LEU A 88 18.51 -3.41 -3.99
C LEU A 88 17.75 -3.60 -2.66
N LEU A 89 17.29 -4.82 -2.36
CA LEU A 89 16.63 -5.15 -1.10
C LEU A 89 17.53 -4.92 0.11
N GLU A 90 18.79 -5.39 0.05
CA GLU A 90 19.76 -5.18 1.13
C GLU A 90 20.05 -3.70 1.37
N ARG A 91 20.16 -2.89 0.31
CA ARG A 91 20.36 -1.44 0.42
C ARG A 91 19.15 -0.78 1.10
N ASN A 92 17.94 -1.15 0.73
CA ASN A 92 16.72 -0.64 1.37
C ASN A 92 16.57 -1.14 2.81
N ALA A 93 16.97 -2.38 3.12
CA ALA A 93 17.01 -2.88 4.49
C ALA A 93 17.95 -2.06 5.38
N LYS A 94 19.13 -1.68 4.88
CA LYS A 94 20.07 -0.78 5.60
C LYS A 94 19.45 0.59 5.86
N VAL A 95 18.70 1.14 4.89
CA VAL A 95 17.97 2.42 5.07
C VAL A 95 16.94 2.27 6.19
N PHE A 96 16.15 1.20 6.19
CA PHE A 96 15.16 0.94 7.24
C PHE A 96 15.79 0.68 8.60
N GLY A 97 16.97 0.01 8.63
CA GLY A 97 17.75 -0.20 9.85
C GLY A 97 18.19 1.10 10.53
N ALA A 98 18.40 2.17 9.77
CA ALA A 98 18.72 3.49 10.31
C ALA A 98 17.45 4.29 10.70
N ILE A 99 16.37 4.18 9.93
CA ILE A 99 15.16 4.97 10.10
C ILE A 99 14.29 4.45 11.25
N ILE A 100 13.99 3.16 11.29
CA ILE A 100 13.00 2.59 12.19
C ILE A 100 13.37 2.78 13.67
N PRO A 101 14.62 2.53 14.11
CA PRO A 101 15.01 2.83 15.51
C PRO A 101 14.84 4.31 15.87
N SER A 102 15.16 5.22 14.92
CA SER A 102 14.99 6.66 15.13
C SER A 102 13.52 7.07 15.25
N VAL A 103 12.63 6.45 14.47
CA VAL A 103 11.18 6.64 14.58
C VAL A 103 10.69 6.15 15.94
N LEU A 104 11.02 4.91 16.32
CA LEU A 104 10.52 4.30 17.55
C LEU A 104 11.07 4.92 18.83
N ALA A 105 12.24 5.56 18.77
CA ALA A 105 12.76 6.36 19.89
C ALA A 105 11.86 7.54 20.26
N HIS A 106 11.05 8.04 19.32
CA HIS A 106 10.18 9.21 19.53
C HIS A 106 8.68 8.88 19.43
N ALA A 107 8.33 7.82 18.71
CA ALA A 107 6.96 7.36 18.51
C ALA A 107 6.86 5.83 18.70
N PRO A 108 7.04 5.30 19.93
CA PRO A 108 7.12 3.87 20.19
C PRO A 108 5.81 3.12 19.91
N ASP A 109 4.68 3.80 20.01
CA ASP A 109 3.34 3.22 19.84
C ASP A 109 2.74 3.50 18.46
N THR A 110 3.53 3.97 17.50
CA THR A 110 3.04 4.30 16.16
C THR A 110 2.70 3.06 15.33
N ILE A 111 1.83 3.23 14.35
CA ILE A 111 1.66 2.26 13.26
C ILE A 111 2.67 2.61 12.16
N LEU A 112 3.53 1.67 11.77
CA LEU A 112 4.42 1.82 10.64
C LEU A 112 3.66 1.44 9.36
N LEU A 113 3.52 2.41 8.43
CA LEU A 113 2.90 2.20 7.13
C LEU A 113 3.97 2.25 6.03
N VAL A 114 4.32 1.07 5.53
CA VAL A 114 5.39 0.89 4.53
C VAL A 114 4.84 1.09 3.12
N THR A 115 5.57 1.85 2.30
CA THR A 115 5.27 2.04 0.87
C THR A 115 6.48 1.92 -0.05
N SER A 116 7.68 1.74 0.52
CA SER A 116 8.91 1.51 -0.25
C SER A 116 8.89 0.12 -0.88
N ASN A 117 9.22 0.03 -2.16
CA ASN A 117 9.24 -1.23 -2.91
C ASN A 117 10.56 -2.02 -2.73
N PRO A 118 10.48 -3.35 -2.80
CA PRO A 118 9.28 -4.22 -2.90
C PRO A 118 8.49 -4.23 -1.59
N VAL A 119 7.27 -3.71 -1.62
CA VAL A 119 6.53 -3.32 -0.41
C VAL A 119 6.27 -4.48 0.56
N ASP A 120 5.97 -5.68 0.07
CA ASP A 120 5.66 -6.82 0.93
C ASP A 120 6.92 -7.28 1.70
N VAL A 121 8.04 -7.42 1.02
CA VAL A 121 9.34 -7.77 1.63
C VAL A 121 9.81 -6.66 2.56
N MET A 122 9.70 -5.39 2.16
CA MET A 122 10.07 -4.26 3.02
C MET A 122 9.16 -4.14 4.26
N THR A 123 7.91 -4.57 4.17
CA THR A 123 7.00 -4.66 5.32
C THR A 123 7.46 -5.75 6.30
N ASP A 124 7.90 -6.92 5.81
CA ASP A 124 8.49 -7.93 6.68
C ASP A 124 9.80 -7.46 7.34
N ILE A 125 10.67 -6.83 6.57
CA ILE A 125 11.91 -6.21 7.07
C ILE A 125 11.59 -5.18 8.17
N ALA A 126 10.62 -4.29 7.93
CA ALA A 126 10.20 -3.29 8.91
C ALA A 126 9.68 -3.94 10.21
N ARG A 127 8.90 -5.01 10.10
CA ARG A 127 8.43 -5.79 11.24
C ARG A 127 9.59 -6.41 12.04
N ARG A 128 10.55 -7.02 11.33
CA ARG A 128 11.72 -7.67 11.96
C ARG A 128 12.61 -6.65 12.68
N ILE A 129 12.83 -5.48 12.10
CA ILE A 129 13.64 -4.40 12.70
C ILE A 129 12.92 -3.76 13.88
N SER A 130 11.62 -3.47 13.73
CA SER A 130 10.86 -2.74 14.75
C SER A 130 10.53 -3.57 15.98
N GLY A 131 10.36 -4.88 15.84
CA GLY A 131 9.85 -5.75 16.88
C GLY A 131 8.40 -5.45 17.29
N LEU A 132 7.70 -4.57 16.58
CA LEU A 132 6.30 -4.25 16.83
C LEU A 132 5.40 -5.44 16.50
N PRO A 133 4.22 -5.53 17.15
CA PRO A 133 3.18 -6.49 16.76
C PRO A 133 2.80 -6.36 15.28
N SER A 134 2.42 -7.47 14.67
CA SER A 134 2.15 -7.55 13.21
C SER A 134 1.00 -6.66 12.74
N ASP A 135 0.06 -6.34 13.61
CA ASP A 135 -1.05 -5.42 13.35
C ASP A 135 -0.61 -3.95 13.28
N ARG A 136 0.57 -3.62 13.82
CA ARG A 136 1.13 -2.26 13.80
C ARG A 136 2.19 -2.04 12.73
N VAL A 137 2.52 -3.05 11.93
CA VAL A 137 3.45 -2.93 10.79
C VAL A 137 2.72 -3.39 9.54
N ILE A 138 2.28 -2.44 8.75
CA ILE A 138 1.45 -2.66 7.57
C ILE A 138 2.11 -2.05 6.33
N GLY A 139 1.93 -2.69 5.21
CA GLY A 139 2.35 -2.18 3.90
C GLY A 139 1.15 -1.75 3.06
N SER A 140 1.35 -0.81 2.16
CA SER A 140 0.31 -0.40 1.22
C SER A 140 -0.21 -1.57 0.36
N GLY A 141 0.63 -2.56 0.14
CA GLY A 141 0.29 -3.81 -0.53
C GLY A 141 -0.42 -3.63 -1.86
N THR A 142 -1.39 -4.47 -2.13
CA THR A 142 -2.19 -4.48 -3.36
C THR A 142 -3.40 -3.54 -3.32
N LEU A 143 -3.43 -2.55 -2.41
CA LEU A 143 -4.54 -1.59 -2.34
C LEU A 143 -4.73 -0.83 -3.64
N LEU A 144 -3.62 -0.39 -4.27
CA LEU A 144 -3.68 0.34 -5.54
C LEU A 144 -4.06 -0.57 -6.71
N ASP A 145 -3.58 -1.80 -6.72
CA ASP A 145 -3.93 -2.80 -7.74
C ASP A 145 -5.41 -3.18 -7.64
N THR A 146 -5.92 -3.30 -6.43
CA THR A 146 -7.35 -3.44 -6.14
C THR A 146 -8.16 -2.26 -6.69
N ALA A 147 -7.69 -1.03 -6.53
CA ALA A 147 -8.36 0.14 -7.07
C ALA A 147 -8.36 0.14 -8.62
N ARG A 148 -7.26 -0.28 -9.24
CA ARG A 148 -7.16 -0.46 -10.71
C ARG A 148 -8.13 -1.53 -11.21
N PHE A 149 -8.16 -2.68 -10.54
CA PHE A 149 -9.08 -3.77 -10.87
C PHE A 149 -10.53 -3.32 -10.79
N ARG A 150 -10.93 -2.65 -9.70
CA ARG A 150 -12.28 -2.07 -9.57
C ARG A 150 -12.61 -1.05 -10.65
N SER A 151 -11.65 -0.19 -11.01
CA SER A 151 -11.86 0.82 -12.05
C SER A 151 -12.09 0.19 -13.42
N LEU A 152 -11.26 -0.79 -13.79
CA LEU A 152 -11.38 -1.48 -15.08
C LEU A 152 -12.65 -2.34 -15.18
N LEU A 153 -13.02 -3.01 -14.07
CA LEU A 153 -14.30 -3.73 -14.01
C LEU A 153 -15.49 -2.77 -14.12
N GLY A 154 -15.46 -1.66 -13.37
CA GLY A 154 -16.50 -0.64 -13.41
C GLY A 154 -16.68 -0.05 -14.81
N GLU A 155 -15.58 0.25 -15.48
CA GLU A 155 -15.58 0.74 -16.88
C GLU A 155 -16.15 -0.31 -17.83
N HIS A 156 -15.71 -1.56 -17.75
CA HIS A 156 -16.19 -2.64 -18.61
C HIS A 156 -17.68 -2.88 -18.44
N VAL A 157 -18.14 -3.00 -17.19
CA VAL A 157 -19.56 -3.28 -16.85
C VAL A 157 -20.45 -2.03 -17.02
N GLY A 158 -19.86 -0.82 -16.95
CA GLY A 158 -20.59 0.44 -17.06
C GLY A 158 -21.22 0.90 -15.75
N VAL A 159 -20.53 0.65 -14.62
CA VAL A 159 -20.94 1.09 -13.28
C VAL A 159 -19.84 1.87 -12.61
N SER A 160 -20.19 2.64 -11.56
CA SER A 160 -19.18 3.31 -10.75
C SER A 160 -18.20 2.31 -10.14
N PRO A 161 -16.89 2.53 -10.17
CA PRO A 161 -15.91 1.72 -9.46
C PRO A 161 -16.20 1.57 -7.94
N LYS A 162 -16.91 2.53 -7.35
CA LYS A 162 -17.34 2.46 -5.95
C LYS A 162 -18.38 1.37 -5.69
N SER A 163 -19.11 0.94 -6.72
CA SER A 163 -20.08 -0.15 -6.63
C SER A 163 -19.49 -1.53 -6.91
N VAL A 164 -18.21 -1.58 -7.28
CA VAL A 164 -17.47 -2.81 -7.55
C VAL A 164 -16.75 -3.25 -6.27
N HIS A 165 -17.00 -4.46 -5.82
CA HIS A 165 -16.29 -5.13 -4.74
C HIS A 165 -15.41 -6.21 -5.34
N ALA A 166 -14.13 -5.94 -5.44
CA ALA A 166 -13.11 -6.83 -5.98
C ALA A 166 -11.79 -6.55 -5.29
N TYR A 167 -10.92 -7.52 -5.21
CA TYR A 167 -9.63 -7.41 -4.53
C TYR A 167 -8.52 -8.06 -5.35
N VAL A 168 -7.32 -7.54 -5.19
CA VAL A 168 -6.07 -8.15 -5.66
C VAL A 168 -5.33 -8.64 -4.42
N LEU A 169 -4.79 -9.86 -4.47
CA LEU A 169 -4.19 -10.58 -3.34
C LEU A 169 -2.73 -10.91 -3.64
N GLY A 170 -1.99 -11.33 -2.63
CA GLY A 170 -0.62 -11.81 -2.78
C GLY A 170 0.42 -10.69 -2.83
N GLU A 171 1.40 -10.84 -3.70
CA GLU A 171 2.47 -9.86 -3.93
C GLU A 171 1.91 -8.60 -4.60
N HIS A 172 2.40 -7.42 -4.19
CA HIS A 172 2.32 -6.24 -5.05
C HIS A 172 3.42 -6.35 -6.11
N GLY A 173 3.12 -6.99 -7.24
CA GLY A 173 4.09 -7.27 -8.29
C GLY A 173 3.54 -8.27 -9.31
N ASP A 174 4.48 -8.92 -10.03
CA ASP A 174 4.09 -9.77 -11.17
C ASP A 174 3.30 -11.02 -10.77
N SER A 175 3.43 -11.51 -9.52
CA SER A 175 2.68 -12.66 -9.00
C SER A 175 1.38 -12.29 -8.27
N GLU A 176 0.89 -11.06 -8.41
CA GLU A 176 -0.40 -10.64 -7.85
C GLU A 176 -1.55 -11.51 -8.36
N VAL A 177 -2.58 -11.69 -7.53
CA VAL A 177 -3.74 -12.53 -7.82
C VAL A 177 -5.01 -11.68 -7.85
N LEU A 178 -5.59 -11.50 -9.02
CA LEU A 178 -6.89 -10.85 -9.15
C LEU A 178 -7.97 -11.84 -8.72
N TRP A 179 -8.66 -11.56 -7.64
CA TRP A 179 -9.72 -12.43 -7.10
C TRP A 179 -11.01 -12.25 -7.88
N TRP A 180 -11.08 -12.93 -9.03
CA TRP A 180 -12.23 -12.89 -9.96
C TRP A 180 -13.46 -13.59 -9.42
N SER A 181 -13.28 -14.76 -8.78
CA SER A 181 -14.39 -15.57 -8.26
C SER A 181 -15.17 -14.84 -7.15
N GLY A 182 -14.51 -13.93 -6.41
CA GLY A 182 -15.13 -13.10 -5.38
C GLY A 182 -15.57 -11.72 -5.86
N ALA A 183 -15.30 -11.35 -7.12
CA ALA A 183 -15.67 -10.04 -7.64
C ALA A 183 -17.18 -9.91 -7.83
N ASN A 184 -17.76 -8.82 -7.31
CA ASN A 184 -19.20 -8.56 -7.40
C ASN A 184 -19.52 -7.07 -7.57
N VAL A 185 -20.74 -6.80 -8.03
CA VAL A 185 -21.34 -5.47 -8.13
C VAL A 185 -22.64 -5.51 -7.34
N GLY A 186 -22.71 -4.75 -6.26
CA GLY A 186 -23.75 -4.96 -5.27
C GLY A 186 -23.65 -6.38 -4.71
N ASN A 187 -24.74 -7.11 -4.70
CA ASN A 187 -24.79 -8.52 -4.25
C ASN A 187 -24.81 -9.54 -5.41
N VAL A 188 -24.41 -9.11 -6.63
CA VAL A 188 -24.43 -9.95 -7.83
C VAL A 188 -22.99 -10.18 -8.29
N GLY A 189 -22.62 -11.44 -8.49
CA GLY A 189 -21.30 -11.76 -9.04
C GLY A 189 -21.04 -11.02 -10.35
N VAL A 190 -19.81 -10.53 -10.54
CA VAL A 190 -19.47 -9.63 -11.66
C VAL A 190 -19.77 -10.21 -13.03
N GLN A 191 -19.62 -11.53 -13.22
CA GLN A 191 -19.96 -12.23 -14.46
C GLN A 191 -21.45 -12.15 -14.77
N ALA A 192 -22.28 -12.43 -13.76
CA ALA A 192 -23.75 -12.39 -13.89
C ALA A 192 -24.25 -10.95 -14.11
N MET A 193 -23.66 -9.97 -13.41
CA MET A 193 -23.97 -8.55 -13.61
C MET A 193 -23.60 -8.09 -15.01
N ALA A 194 -22.43 -8.44 -15.49
CA ALA A 194 -21.95 -8.09 -16.82
C ALA A 194 -22.87 -8.67 -17.92
N ALA A 195 -23.33 -9.92 -17.75
CA ALA A 195 -24.29 -10.53 -18.67
C ALA A 195 -25.64 -9.81 -18.67
N GLN A 196 -26.19 -9.46 -17.50
CA GLN A 196 -27.43 -8.70 -17.36
C GLN A 196 -27.36 -7.32 -18.06
N LEU A 197 -26.18 -6.69 -18.04
CA LEU A 197 -25.94 -5.39 -18.67
C LEU A 197 -25.50 -5.49 -20.16
N SER A 198 -25.59 -6.70 -20.75
CA SER A 198 -25.15 -6.97 -22.13
C SER A 198 -23.68 -6.60 -22.41
N ARG A 199 -22.82 -6.75 -21.39
CA ARG A 199 -21.38 -6.51 -21.44
C ARG A 199 -20.59 -7.70 -20.86
N PRO A 200 -20.73 -8.92 -21.46
CA PRO A 200 -20.15 -10.12 -20.90
C PRO A 200 -18.64 -10.02 -20.75
N ILE A 201 -18.11 -10.61 -19.68
CA ILE A 201 -16.67 -10.74 -19.45
C ILE A 201 -16.24 -12.08 -20.03
N ASP A 202 -15.89 -12.10 -21.29
CA ASP A 202 -15.29 -13.25 -21.96
C ASP A 202 -13.80 -13.42 -21.62
N ALA A 203 -13.17 -14.47 -22.11
CA ALA A 203 -11.74 -14.73 -21.87
C ALA A 203 -10.83 -13.58 -22.36
N ALA A 204 -11.19 -12.92 -23.47
CA ALA A 204 -10.42 -11.79 -24.00
C ALA A 204 -10.56 -10.54 -23.12
N ALA A 205 -11.78 -10.26 -22.63
CA ALA A 205 -12.01 -9.16 -21.69
C ALA A 205 -11.26 -9.40 -20.36
N ARG A 206 -11.32 -10.64 -19.83
CA ARG A 206 -10.60 -11.01 -18.62
C ARG A 206 -9.08 -10.83 -18.80
N ALA A 207 -8.49 -11.37 -19.86
CA ALA A 207 -7.06 -11.24 -20.13
C ALA A 207 -6.62 -9.77 -20.30
N ARG A 208 -7.43 -8.95 -20.97
CA ARG A 208 -7.16 -7.52 -21.11
C ARG A 208 -7.17 -6.78 -19.77
N ILE A 209 -8.12 -7.10 -18.89
CA ILE A 209 -8.21 -6.49 -17.57
C ILE A 209 -7.03 -6.94 -16.70
N ASP A 210 -6.70 -8.24 -16.66
CA ASP A 210 -5.56 -8.78 -15.95
C ASP A 210 -4.26 -8.07 -16.37
N GLU A 211 -4.00 -7.99 -17.66
CA GLU A 211 -2.82 -7.31 -18.19
C GLU A 211 -2.83 -5.82 -17.84
N ALA A 212 -3.99 -5.15 -17.93
CA ALA A 212 -4.10 -3.73 -17.65
C ALA A 212 -3.82 -3.40 -16.18
N VAL A 213 -4.19 -4.27 -15.22
CA VAL A 213 -3.84 -4.13 -13.81
C VAL A 213 -2.34 -4.32 -13.61
N ARG A 214 -1.79 -5.48 -14.01
CA ARG A 214 -0.38 -5.84 -13.82
C ARG A 214 0.59 -4.86 -14.48
N ARG A 215 0.25 -4.37 -15.68
CA ARG A 215 1.11 -3.47 -16.46
C ARG A 215 0.85 -1.99 -16.23
N ALA A 216 -0.08 -1.62 -15.33
CA ALA A 216 -0.41 -0.21 -15.08
C ALA A 216 0.81 0.61 -14.66
N ALA A 217 1.61 0.10 -13.70
CA ALA A 217 2.79 0.80 -13.22
C ALA A 217 3.83 1.01 -14.33
N TYR A 218 4.10 0.00 -15.14
CA TYR A 218 5.06 0.07 -16.25
C TYR A 218 4.68 1.15 -17.26
N ARG A 219 3.40 1.21 -17.66
CA ARG A 219 2.89 2.24 -18.60
C ARG A 219 3.01 3.65 -18.03
N ILE A 220 2.75 3.83 -16.73
CA ILE A 220 2.86 5.13 -16.07
C ILE A 220 4.33 5.54 -15.95
N ILE A 221 5.22 4.61 -15.61
CA ILE A 221 6.67 4.86 -15.51
C ILE A 221 7.25 5.22 -16.87
N ASP A 222 6.86 4.51 -17.93
CA ASP A 222 7.27 4.83 -19.31
C ASP A 222 6.85 6.26 -19.70
N GLY A 223 5.65 6.68 -19.31
CA GLY A 223 5.11 8.00 -19.69
C GLY A 223 5.64 9.18 -18.88
N LYS A 224 5.97 8.99 -17.58
CA LYS A 224 6.33 10.10 -16.68
C LYS A 224 7.42 9.81 -15.66
N GLY A 225 8.12 8.68 -15.79
CA GLY A 225 9.28 8.30 -14.99
C GLY A 225 8.97 7.61 -13.67
N ALA A 226 7.84 7.86 -13.04
CA ALA A 226 7.44 7.23 -11.76
C ALA A 226 5.94 7.35 -11.51
N THR A 227 5.43 6.60 -10.52
CA THR A 227 4.03 6.69 -10.05
C THR A 227 3.99 7.36 -8.68
N TRP A 228 2.98 8.23 -8.42
CA TRP A 228 2.79 8.84 -7.09
C TRP A 228 1.33 9.18 -6.76
N PHE A 229 0.49 9.67 -7.70
CA PHE A 229 -0.88 10.10 -7.39
C PHE A 229 -1.77 8.98 -6.86
N GLY A 230 -1.73 7.81 -7.50
CA GLY A 230 -2.52 6.66 -7.09
C GLY A 230 -2.13 6.17 -5.70
N ILE A 231 -0.83 5.94 -5.48
CA ILE A 231 -0.33 5.47 -4.19
C ILE A 231 -0.50 6.51 -3.09
N GLY A 232 -0.27 7.80 -3.36
CA GLY A 232 -0.52 8.86 -2.39
C GLY A 232 -1.98 8.91 -1.94
N SER A 233 -2.93 8.74 -2.86
CA SER A 233 -4.36 8.62 -2.54
C SER A 233 -4.68 7.35 -1.74
N GLY A 234 -4.01 6.23 -2.04
CA GLY A 234 -4.13 4.97 -1.32
C GLY A 234 -3.63 5.07 0.12
N LEU A 235 -2.47 5.70 0.33
CA LEU A 235 -1.92 5.96 1.66
C LEU A 235 -2.87 6.83 2.50
N ALA A 236 -3.39 7.91 1.92
CA ALA A 236 -4.40 8.75 2.57
C ALA A 236 -5.67 7.95 2.92
N ARG A 237 -6.05 6.95 2.12
CA ARG A 237 -7.18 6.05 2.40
C ARG A 237 -6.92 5.14 3.59
N ILE A 238 -5.71 4.55 3.69
CA ILE A 238 -5.33 3.71 4.83
C ILE A 238 -5.30 4.55 6.10
N VAL A 239 -4.63 5.71 6.06
CA VAL A 239 -4.56 6.63 7.20
C VAL A 239 -5.95 7.09 7.65
N GLN A 240 -6.86 7.36 6.72
CA GLN A 240 -8.25 7.69 7.04
C GLN A 240 -8.95 6.56 7.80
N ALA A 241 -8.80 5.31 7.36
CA ALA A 241 -9.40 4.16 8.05
C ALA A 241 -8.90 4.01 9.49
N ILE A 242 -7.61 4.29 9.71
CA ILE A 242 -6.99 4.29 11.04
C ILE A 242 -7.52 5.47 11.87
N ALA A 243 -7.50 6.69 11.32
CA ALA A 243 -7.87 7.92 12.00
C ALA A 243 -9.31 7.93 12.51
N THR A 244 -10.22 7.31 11.78
CA THR A 244 -11.66 7.29 12.10
C THR A 244 -12.11 5.97 12.72
N ASP A 245 -11.20 5.05 12.99
CA ASP A 245 -11.51 3.67 13.39
C ASP A 245 -12.59 3.01 12.50
N GLU A 246 -12.49 3.24 11.18
CA GLU A 246 -13.54 2.90 10.22
C GLU A 246 -13.86 1.41 10.14
N LYS A 247 -12.93 0.54 10.54
CA LYS A 247 -13.02 -0.92 10.34
C LYS A 247 -13.16 -1.28 8.85
N ALA A 248 -12.44 -0.54 8.01
CA ALA A 248 -12.49 -0.70 6.56
C ALA A 248 -11.86 -2.02 6.12
N LEU A 249 -12.48 -2.69 5.16
CA LEU A 249 -11.90 -3.87 4.52
C LEU A 249 -10.98 -3.44 3.39
N LEU A 250 -9.66 -3.61 3.59
CA LEU A 250 -8.62 -3.21 2.65
C LEU A 250 -7.68 -4.37 2.36
N SER A 251 -7.24 -4.52 1.10
CA SER A 251 -6.19 -5.45 0.72
C SER A 251 -4.83 -4.77 0.94
N ILE A 252 -4.23 -5.04 2.09
CA ILE A 252 -2.98 -4.46 2.55
C ILE A 252 -2.00 -5.56 2.93
N SER A 253 -0.71 -5.25 2.83
CA SER A 253 0.36 -6.17 3.20
C SER A 253 0.55 -6.19 4.72
N ALA A 254 0.52 -7.37 5.29
CA ALA A 254 0.91 -7.62 6.67
C ALA A 254 1.24 -9.09 6.87
N ARG A 255 1.97 -9.39 7.95
CA ARG A 255 2.30 -10.77 8.27
C ARG A 255 1.04 -11.62 8.46
N THR A 256 1.06 -12.79 7.86
CA THR A 256 0.05 -13.84 7.94
C THR A 256 0.71 -15.11 8.45
N ASP A 257 0.12 -15.76 9.46
CA ASP A 257 0.71 -16.95 10.07
C ASP A 257 0.78 -18.12 9.09
N VAL A 258 -0.29 -18.29 8.31
CA VAL A 258 -0.36 -19.28 7.22
C VAL A 258 -1.19 -18.71 6.08
N CYS A 259 -0.68 -18.78 4.85
CA CYS A 259 -1.43 -18.48 3.63
C CYS A 259 -1.24 -19.60 2.61
N GLU A 260 -2.33 -20.29 2.25
CA GLU A 260 -2.35 -21.44 1.32
C GLU A 260 -1.24 -22.48 1.63
N GLY A 261 -1.04 -22.77 2.91
CA GLY A 261 -0.02 -23.73 3.39
C GLY A 261 1.39 -23.15 3.57
N ILE A 262 1.64 -21.91 3.17
CA ILE A 262 2.93 -21.24 3.38
C ILE A 262 2.93 -20.53 4.73
N PRO A 263 3.82 -20.91 5.66
CA PRO A 263 3.87 -20.33 7.00
C PRO A 263 4.57 -18.96 6.98
N GLU A 264 4.16 -18.10 7.89
CA GLU A 264 4.89 -16.88 8.27
C GLU A 264 5.26 -15.98 7.09
N VAL A 265 4.30 -15.67 6.24
CA VAL A 265 4.51 -14.84 5.04
C VAL A 265 3.88 -13.46 5.20
N THR A 266 4.56 -12.43 4.72
CA THR A 266 4.04 -11.07 4.63
C THR A 266 3.55 -10.81 3.20
N LEU A 267 2.24 -10.64 3.05
CA LEU A 267 1.57 -10.46 1.76
C LEU A 267 0.24 -9.73 1.93
N SER A 268 -0.36 -9.37 0.82
CA SER A 268 -1.64 -8.68 0.79
C SER A 268 -2.82 -9.65 0.76
N VAL A 269 -3.67 -9.53 1.75
CA VAL A 269 -5.00 -10.14 1.80
C VAL A 269 -5.98 -9.13 2.40
N PRO A 270 -7.31 -9.29 2.18
CA PRO A 270 -8.27 -8.41 2.80
C PRO A 270 -8.19 -8.48 4.33
N ARG A 271 -8.07 -7.32 4.98
CA ARG A 271 -8.02 -7.16 6.44
C ARG A 271 -8.91 -6.02 6.87
N ILE A 272 -9.43 -6.11 8.08
CA ILE A 272 -10.16 -5.00 8.70
C ILE A 272 -9.12 -4.03 9.27
N VAL A 273 -9.12 -2.80 8.76
CA VAL A 273 -8.18 -1.74 9.17
C VAL A 273 -8.92 -0.68 9.98
N GLY A 274 -8.41 -0.37 11.14
CA GLY A 274 -8.93 0.63 12.07
C GLY A 274 -7.85 1.18 12.98
N ALA A 275 -8.22 1.84 14.07
CA ALA A 275 -7.29 2.51 14.99
C ALA A 275 -6.20 1.61 15.58
N ALA A 276 -6.47 0.32 15.74
CA ALA A 276 -5.48 -0.65 16.21
C ALA A 276 -4.47 -1.08 15.12
N GLY A 277 -4.68 -0.68 13.85
CA GLY A 277 -3.90 -1.13 12.71
C GLY A 277 -4.61 -2.20 11.90
N ALA A 278 -3.91 -3.25 11.48
CA ALA A 278 -4.43 -4.34 10.64
C ALA A 278 -4.96 -5.50 11.48
N GLY A 279 -6.24 -5.77 11.43
CA GLY A 279 -6.85 -6.96 12.04
C GLY A 279 -6.41 -8.27 11.37
N ALA A 280 -6.97 -9.38 11.85
CA ALA A 280 -6.74 -10.70 11.27
C ALA A 280 -7.04 -10.74 9.76
N PRO A 281 -6.32 -11.58 9.00
CA PRO A 281 -6.62 -11.78 7.59
C PRO A 281 -8.02 -12.41 7.44
N LEU A 282 -8.78 -11.95 6.47
CA LEU A 282 -9.99 -12.63 6.05
C LEU A 282 -9.59 -13.69 5.02
N VAL A 283 -10.12 -14.89 5.19
CA VAL A 283 -9.86 -16.01 4.27
C VAL A 283 -10.78 -15.85 3.06
N PRO A 284 -10.27 -15.52 1.87
CA PRO A 284 -11.09 -15.42 0.67
C PRO A 284 -11.56 -16.80 0.21
N ASN A 285 -12.78 -16.89 -0.30
CA ASN A 285 -13.26 -18.11 -0.95
C ASN A 285 -12.74 -18.11 -2.40
N LEU A 286 -11.60 -18.75 -2.62
CA LEU A 286 -10.89 -18.81 -3.90
C LEU A 286 -11.29 -20.06 -4.68
N ASP A 287 -11.28 -19.96 -6.01
CA ASP A 287 -11.27 -21.16 -6.86
C ASP A 287 -9.88 -21.85 -6.84
N ASP A 288 -9.79 -23.04 -7.45
CA ASP A 288 -8.56 -23.84 -7.38
C ASP A 288 -7.35 -23.20 -8.08
N ASP A 289 -7.59 -22.43 -9.14
CA ASP A 289 -6.52 -21.74 -9.86
C ASP A 289 -6.06 -20.50 -9.08
N GLU A 290 -6.97 -19.77 -8.48
CA GLU A 290 -6.67 -18.64 -7.60
C GLU A 290 -5.89 -19.07 -6.34
N LYS A 291 -6.24 -20.24 -5.74
CA LYS A 291 -5.50 -20.82 -4.62
C LYS A 291 -4.06 -21.14 -5.00
N LYS A 292 -3.86 -21.84 -6.13
CA LYS A 292 -2.51 -22.16 -6.62
C LYS A 292 -1.71 -20.89 -6.91
N ALA A 293 -2.35 -19.88 -7.51
CA ALA A 293 -1.70 -18.61 -7.80
C ALA A 293 -1.30 -17.88 -6.51
N LEU A 294 -2.18 -17.86 -5.49
CA LEU A 294 -1.89 -17.24 -4.20
C LEU A 294 -0.79 -17.99 -3.44
N GLN A 295 -0.82 -19.33 -3.46
CA GLN A 295 0.26 -20.15 -2.91
C GLN A 295 1.60 -19.81 -3.58
N ARG A 296 1.64 -19.74 -4.91
CA ARG A 296 2.85 -19.37 -5.64
C ARG A 296 3.35 -17.99 -5.30
N SER A 297 2.44 -17.02 -5.16
CA SER A 297 2.77 -15.65 -4.74
C SER A 297 3.36 -15.63 -3.33
N ALA A 298 2.79 -16.41 -2.40
CA ALA A 298 3.29 -16.53 -1.04
C ALA A 298 4.70 -17.19 -0.99
N GLU A 299 4.95 -18.22 -1.80
CA GLU A 299 6.28 -18.87 -1.92
C GLU A 299 7.35 -17.86 -2.38
N ILE A 300 7.06 -17.08 -3.42
CA ILE A 300 7.97 -16.04 -3.95
C ILE A 300 8.32 -15.02 -2.88
N LEU A 301 7.32 -14.52 -2.16
CA LEU A 301 7.53 -13.52 -1.11
C LEU A 301 8.30 -14.10 0.09
N LYS A 302 7.99 -15.32 0.48
CA LYS A 302 8.68 -16.01 1.58
C LYS A 302 10.16 -16.19 1.25
N GLU A 303 10.48 -16.71 0.05
CA GLU A 303 11.84 -16.89 -0.42
C GLU A 303 12.62 -15.56 -0.44
N ALA A 304 11.99 -14.50 -0.98
CA ALA A 304 12.62 -13.18 -1.04
C ALA A 304 12.87 -12.59 0.36
N ALA A 305 11.93 -12.76 1.29
CA ALA A 305 12.08 -12.24 2.65
C ALA A 305 13.13 -13.03 3.46
N ASP A 306 13.18 -14.35 3.32
CA ASP A 306 14.16 -15.22 4.00
C ASP A 306 15.59 -14.98 3.48
N GLY A 307 15.75 -14.58 2.23
CA GLY A 307 17.04 -14.23 1.63
C GLY A 307 17.66 -12.94 2.16
N VAL A 308 16.90 -12.10 2.88
CA VAL A 308 17.43 -10.83 3.41
C VAL A 308 17.91 -11.00 4.86
N HIS A 309 19.20 -10.80 5.06
CA HIS A 309 19.84 -10.78 6.37
C HIS A 309 19.87 -9.34 6.92
N ILE A 310 19.33 -9.15 8.13
CA ILE A 310 19.24 -7.85 8.83
C ILE A 310 20.15 -7.87 10.03
#